data_6f32d14531631362d63c9d62aee2bc4c
#
_entry.id   6f32d14531631362d63c9d62aee2bc4c
#
_cell.length_a   1.000
_cell.length_b   1.000
_cell.length_c   1.000
_cell.angle_alpha   90.00
_cell.angle_beta   90.00
_cell.angle_gamma   90.00
#
_symmetry.space_group_name_H-M   'P 1'
#
loop_
_entity.id
_entity.type
_entity.pdbx_description
1 polymer ?
#
loop_
_entity_poly.entity_id
_entity_poly.type
_entity_poly.pdbx_seq_one_letter_code
_entity_poly.pdbx_strand_id
1 'polypeptide(L)'
;RPMPLISLMFSRWSWNNRTYGNGESDLNGNSSGTWNRAMMTINIPKIARFEVTIGGRGKMKFTTGSSPGSINTDIGIQKSFLQNKLSVTLKFDDVFDTKKFVINTENIITPIDPEKDTYTQIMNAERRRQQRYMSININYNFGKQQKKKWNRRNFGGRGGGGGMDMDY
;
A
#
# COMPACT_ATOMS: atom_id res chain seq x y z
N ARG A 1 22.48 24.32 18.26
CA ARG A 1 22.26 23.58 17.02
C ARG A 1 20.86 22.97 17.07
N PRO A 2 20.01 23.13 16.06
CA PRO A 2 18.72 22.45 16.06
C PRO A 2 18.94 20.94 16.03
N MET A 3 18.27 20.24 16.95
CA MET A 3 18.37 18.78 17.03
C MET A 3 17.64 18.12 15.85
N PRO A 4 18.10 16.97 15.38
CA PRO A 4 17.37 16.19 14.40
C PRO A 4 16.03 15.75 14.99
N LEU A 5 14.96 15.84 14.20
CA LEU A 5 13.64 15.33 14.57
C LEU A 5 13.47 13.94 13.95
N ILE A 6 13.25 12.96 14.80
CA ILE A 6 12.95 11.59 14.38
C ILE A 6 11.46 11.34 14.57
N SER A 7 10.81 10.83 13.54
CA SER A 7 9.42 10.41 13.56
C SER A 7 9.33 8.95 13.15
N LEU A 8 8.59 8.18 13.93
CA LEU A 8 8.27 6.78 13.64
C LEU A 8 6.76 6.66 13.46
N MET A 9 6.35 5.98 12.42
CA MET A 9 4.97 5.65 12.14
C MET A 9 4.85 4.16 11.88
N PHE A 10 3.89 3.53 12.52
CA PHE A 10 3.51 2.15 12.24
C PHE A 10 2.03 2.09 11.90
N SER A 11 1.67 1.36 10.87
CA SER A 11 0.30 1.09 10.50
C SER A 11 0.11 -0.37 10.14
N ARG A 12 -1.02 -0.92 10.57
CA ARG A 12 -1.46 -2.26 10.23
C ARG A 12 -2.90 -2.22 9.80
N TRP A 13 -3.20 -2.91 8.72
CA TRP A 13 -4.54 -3.15 8.26
C TRP A 13 -4.75 -4.66 8.09
N SER A 14 -5.90 -5.15 8.55
CA SER A 14 -6.26 -6.56 8.43
C SER A 14 -7.72 -6.68 8.02
N TRP A 15 -8.04 -7.71 7.28
CA TRP A 15 -9.38 -8.02 6.85
C TRP A 15 -9.64 -9.52 6.95
N ASN A 16 -10.89 -9.84 7.19
CA ASN A 16 -11.37 -11.22 7.22
C ASN A 16 -12.80 -11.21 6.66
N ASN A 17 -13.01 -11.94 5.58
CA ASN A 17 -14.30 -12.08 4.93
C ASN A 17 -14.70 -13.55 4.90
N ARG A 18 -15.98 -13.80 5.15
CA ARG A 18 -16.56 -15.12 5.04
C ARG A 18 -17.52 -15.11 3.84
N THR A 19 -17.31 -16.03 2.91
CA THR A 19 -18.14 -16.20 1.73
C THR A 19 -19.04 -17.42 1.93
N TYR A 20 -20.31 -17.26 1.62
CA TYR A 20 -21.30 -18.34 1.64
C TYR A 20 -21.81 -18.52 0.21
N GLY A 21 -21.70 -19.75 -0.32
CA GLY A 21 -22.26 -20.09 -1.63
C GLY A 21 -23.77 -20.42 -1.50
N ASN A 22 -24.56 -19.87 -2.43
CA ASN A 22 -25.97 -20.24 -2.59
C ASN A 22 -26.10 -21.14 -3.82
N GLY A 23 -26.24 -22.44 -3.64
CA GLY A 23 -26.53 -23.36 -4.74
C GLY A 23 -25.37 -24.27 -5.13
N GLU A 24 -25.31 -24.66 -6.39
CA GLU A 24 -24.46 -25.73 -6.94
C GLU A 24 -22.94 -25.57 -6.80
N SER A 25 -22.46 -24.40 -6.41
CA SER A 25 -21.03 -24.18 -6.14
C SER A 25 -20.76 -24.03 -4.64
N ASP A 26 -20.08 -25.02 -4.06
CA ASP A 26 -19.58 -25.00 -2.67
C ASP A 26 -18.46 -23.96 -2.48
N LEU A 27 -18.74 -22.70 -2.78
CA LEU A 27 -17.80 -21.59 -2.58
C LEU A 27 -17.77 -21.07 -1.13
N ASN A 28 -18.12 -21.93 -0.18
CA ASN A 28 -18.00 -21.62 1.24
C ASN A 28 -16.53 -21.50 1.63
N GLY A 29 -16.14 -20.35 2.12
CA GLY A 29 -14.74 -20.16 2.50
C GLY A 29 -14.47 -18.88 3.26
N ASN A 30 -13.32 -18.89 3.90
CA ASN A 30 -12.78 -17.72 4.61
C ASN A 30 -11.62 -17.14 3.81
N SER A 31 -11.67 -15.83 3.58
CA SER A 31 -10.54 -15.09 3.04
C SER A 31 -10.04 -14.08 4.06
N SER A 32 -8.74 -13.99 4.21
CA SER A 32 -8.11 -13.08 5.17
C SER A 32 -6.78 -12.56 4.68
N GLY A 33 -6.39 -11.40 5.16
CA GLY A 33 -5.10 -10.83 4.85
C GLY A 33 -4.70 -9.73 5.80
N THR A 34 -3.42 -9.40 5.78
CA THR A 34 -2.85 -8.31 6.55
C THR A 34 -1.90 -7.49 5.69
N TRP A 35 -1.83 -6.22 5.97
CA TRP A 35 -0.85 -5.32 5.41
C TRP A 35 -0.24 -4.49 6.54
N ASN A 36 1.09 -4.35 6.52
CA ASN A 36 1.83 -3.64 7.54
C ASN A 36 2.73 -2.61 6.89
N ARG A 37 2.91 -1.48 7.54
CA ARG A 37 3.85 -0.46 7.13
C ARG A 37 4.51 0.17 8.35
N ALA A 38 5.83 0.21 8.34
CA ALA A 38 6.63 0.99 9.26
C ALA A 38 7.36 2.07 8.47
N MET A 39 7.35 3.28 8.96
CA MET A 39 8.06 4.40 8.35
C MET A 39 8.86 5.14 9.41
N MET A 40 10.12 5.35 9.13
CA MET A 40 11.02 6.19 9.92
C MET A 40 11.42 7.40 9.09
N THR A 41 11.25 8.57 9.66
CA THR A 41 11.69 9.83 9.06
C THR A 41 12.69 10.50 10.00
N ILE A 42 13.84 10.89 9.48
CA ILE A 42 14.86 11.65 10.16
C ILE A 42 14.99 12.99 9.44
N ASN A 43 14.59 14.07 10.10
CA ASN A 43 14.72 15.41 9.56
C ASN A 43 15.91 16.10 10.20
N ILE A 44 16.97 16.31 9.44
CA ILE A 44 18.15 17.07 9.89
C ILE A 44 18.01 18.49 9.34
N PRO A 45 17.69 19.48 10.19
CA PRO A 45 17.45 20.85 9.76
C PRO A 45 18.61 21.40 8.92
N LYS A 46 18.29 22.08 7.81
CA LYS A 46 19.23 22.67 6.84
C LYS A 46 20.08 21.66 6.03
N ILE A 47 20.03 20.37 6.34
CA ILE A 47 20.79 19.34 5.64
C ILE A 47 19.88 18.59 4.67
N ALA A 48 19.05 17.66 5.20
CA ALA A 48 18.15 16.84 4.41
C ALA A 48 17.13 16.12 5.31
N ARG A 49 16.09 15.60 4.69
CA ARG A 49 15.13 14.66 5.27
C ARG A 49 15.41 13.28 4.70
N PHE A 50 15.59 12.31 5.57
CA PHE A 50 15.76 10.91 5.24
C PHE A 50 14.47 10.17 5.62
N GLU A 51 14.07 9.24 4.78
CA GLU A 51 12.90 8.41 5.01
C GLU A 51 13.22 6.97 4.66
N VAL A 52 12.87 6.06 5.56
CA VAL A 52 12.93 4.62 5.33
C VAL A 52 11.53 4.07 5.56
N THR A 53 10.98 3.40 4.56
CA THR A 53 9.69 2.74 4.64
C THR A 53 9.90 1.24 4.46
N ILE A 54 9.43 0.46 5.42
CA ILE A 54 9.31 -0.99 5.31
C ILE A 54 7.83 -1.30 5.24
N GLY A 55 7.40 -1.81 4.11
CA GLY A 55 6.01 -2.18 3.88
C GLY A 55 5.91 -3.66 3.54
N GLY A 56 4.74 -4.23 3.75
CA GLY A 56 4.59 -5.60 3.36
C GLY A 56 3.20 -6.14 3.62
N ARG A 57 2.94 -7.19 2.90
CA ARG A 57 1.73 -7.96 2.96
C ARG A 57 2.03 -9.25 3.71
N GLY A 58 1.22 -9.57 4.71
CA GLY A 58 1.24 -10.88 5.36
C GLY A 58 0.70 -11.98 4.44
N LYS A 59 0.75 -13.20 4.90
CA LYS A 59 0.11 -14.32 4.20
C LYS A 59 -1.38 -14.02 4.01
N MET A 60 -1.87 -14.18 2.80
CA MET A 60 -3.29 -14.05 2.47
C MET A 60 -3.87 -15.45 2.19
N LYS A 61 -5.08 -15.66 2.69
CA LYS A 61 -5.90 -16.82 2.36
C LYS A 61 -7.07 -16.37 1.50
N PHE A 62 -7.40 -17.17 0.52
CA PHE A 62 -8.59 -17.04 -0.33
C PHE A 62 -9.39 -18.33 -0.22
N THR A 63 -10.63 -18.31 -0.67
CA THR A 63 -11.47 -19.52 -0.70
C THR A 63 -10.81 -20.68 -1.45
N THR A 64 -10.12 -20.38 -2.55
CA THR A 64 -9.51 -21.36 -3.46
C THR A 64 -7.98 -21.39 -3.42
N GLY A 65 -7.35 -20.74 -2.41
CA GLY A 65 -5.90 -20.71 -2.40
C GLY A 65 -5.28 -19.79 -1.37
N SER A 66 -4.01 -19.52 -1.56
CA SER A 66 -3.25 -18.65 -0.68
C SER A 66 -2.18 -17.86 -1.42
N SER A 67 -1.75 -16.76 -0.82
CA SER A 67 -0.59 -15.99 -1.25
C SER A 67 0.36 -15.83 -0.07
N PRO A 68 1.63 -16.20 -0.20
CA PRO A 68 2.61 -15.93 0.83
C PRO A 68 2.78 -14.42 1.01
N GLY A 69 3.31 -14.04 2.16
CA GLY A 69 3.65 -12.65 2.44
C GLY A 69 4.78 -12.13 1.55
N SER A 70 4.87 -10.82 1.43
CA SER A 70 5.98 -10.13 0.79
C SER A 70 6.34 -8.87 1.57
N ILE A 71 7.62 -8.55 1.64
CA ILE A 71 8.13 -7.34 2.30
C ILE A 71 8.86 -6.53 1.25
N ASN A 72 8.74 -5.21 1.30
CA ASN A 72 9.52 -4.28 0.49
C ASN A 72 10.11 -3.19 1.37
N THR A 73 11.25 -2.67 0.96
CA THR A 73 11.93 -1.57 1.65
C THR A 73 12.24 -0.46 0.66
N ASP A 74 11.76 0.74 0.97
CA ASP A 74 11.97 1.93 0.16
C ASP A 74 12.79 2.93 0.97
N ILE A 75 13.71 3.64 0.32
CA ILE A 75 14.55 4.68 0.93
C ILE A 75 14.36 5.98 0.15
N GLY A 76 14.15 7.07 0.87
CA GLY A 76 14.00 8.41 0.31
C GLY A 76 14.96 9.40 0.95
N ILE A 77 15.50 10.30 0.14
CA ILE A 77 16.31 11.44 0.59
C ILE A 77 15.73 12.69 -0.07
N GLN A 78 15.33 13.65 0.73
CA GLN A 78 14.80 14.92 0.25
C GLN A 78 15.64 16.07 0.78
N LYS A 79 16.02 16.97 -0.12
CA LYS A 79 16.70 18.22 0.25
C LYS A 79 15.97 19.40 -0.34
N SER A 80 15.76 20.42 0.49
CA SER A 80 15.16 21.69 0.08
C SER A 80 16.24 22.75 -0.07
N PHE A 81 16.11 23.56 -1.11
CA PHE A 81 16.99 24.66 -1.48
C PHE A 81 16.17 25.94 -1.66
N LEU A 82 16.84 27.08 -1.81
CA LEU A 82 16.23 28.37 -2.13
C LEU A 82 15.08 28.73 -1.16
N GLN A 83 15.32 28.63 0.13
CA GLN A 83 14.33 28.90 1.17
C GLN A 83 13.03 28.09 1.00
N ASN A 84 13.18 26.79 0.68
CA ASN A 84 12.10 25.82 0.41
C ASN A 84 11.34 26.05 -0.90
N LYS A 85 11.83 26.89 -1.81
CA LYS A 85 11.23 27.02 -3.14
C LYS A 85 11.55 25.84 -4.05
N LEU A 86 12.73 25.25 -3.92
CA LEU A 86 13.17 24.08 -4.68
C LEU A 86 13.31 22.89 -3.73
N SER A 87 12.68 21.77 -4.06
CA SER A 87 12.93 20.50 -3.39
C SER A 87 13.34 19.43 -4.38
N VAL A 88 14.37 18.70 -4.03
CA VAL A 88 14.86 17.54 -4.80
C VAL A 88 14.69 16.32 -3.91
N THR A 89 13.98 15.32 -4.42
CA THR A 89 13.77 14.04 -3.75
C THR A 89 14.37 12.93 -4.59
N LEU A 90 15.27 12.19 -4.00
CA LEU A 90 15.80 10.95 -4.55
C LEU A 90 15.13 9.80 -3.82
N LYS A 91 14.55 8.85 -4.55
CA LYS A 91 13.85 7.70 -4.00
C LYS A 91 14.35 6.41 -4.64
N PHE A 92 14.61 5.43 -3.80
CA PHE A 92 14.94 4.05 -4.17
C PHE A 92 13.80 3.16 -3.71
N ASP A 93 13.11 2.55 -4.64
CA ASP A 93 12.02 1.62 -4.38
C ASP A 93 12.53 0.18 -4.40
N ASP A 94 12.05 -0.61 -3.45
CA ASP A 94 12.36 -2.04 -3.28
C ASP A 94 13.86 -2.34 -3.31
N VAL A 95 14.61 -1.69 -2.43
CA VAL A 95 16.10 -1.75 -2.37
C VAL A 95 16.62 -3.18 -2.36
N PHE A 96 15.90 -4.12 -1.76
CA PHE A 96 16.30 -5.52 -1.63
C PHE A 96 15.72 -6.45 -2.71
N ASP A 97 14.91 -5.92 -3.65
CA ASP A 97 14.24 -6.69 -4.71
C ASP A 97 13.37 -7.84 -4.17
N THR A 98 12.60 -7.53 -3.15
CA THR A 98 11.78 -8.52 -2.43
C THR A 98 10.30 -8.46 -2.78
N LYS A 99 9.88 -7.48 -3.59
CA LYS A 99 8.50 -7.21 -3.95
C LYS A 99 8.00 -8.16 -5.03
N LYS A 100 7.43 -9.27 -4.60
CA LYS A 100 6.81 -10.25 -5.49
C LYS A 100 5.39 -10.59 -5.03
N PHE A 101 4.57 -10.95 -5.98
CA PHE A 101 3.21 -11.41 -5.75
C PHE A 101 3.09 -12.86 -6.23
N VAL A 102 2.86 -13.76 -5.28
CA VAL A 102 2.69 -15.18 -5.56
C VAL A 102 1.26 -15.57 -5.22
N ILE A 103 0.63 -16.35 -6.08
CA ILE A 103 -0.68 -16.96 -5.85
C ILE A 103 -0.51 -18.46 -6.03
N ASN A 104 -0.94 -19.21 -5.02
CA ASN A 104 -1.04 -20.66 -5.07
C ASN A 104 -2.52 -21.01 -4.95
N THR A 105 -3.09 -21.67 -5.94
CA THR A 105 -4.47 -22.17 -5.88
C THR A 105 -4.47 -23.68 -6.05
N GLU A 106 -5.41 -24.30 -5.35
CA GLU A 106 -5.67 -25.74 -5.42
C GLU A 106 -7.19 -25.91 -5.52
N ASN A 107 -7.64 -26.45 -6.65
CA ASN A 107 -9.05 -26.66 -6.92
C ASN A 107 -9.28 -28.15 -7.21
N ILE A 108 -10.26 -28.72 -6.55
CA ILE A 108 -10.75 -30.07 -6.86
C ILE A 108 -11.81 -29.89 -7.93
N ILE A 109 -11.60 -30.54 -9.07
CA ILE A 109 -12.52 -30.50 -10.20
C ILE A 109 -13.15 -31.88 -10.37
N THR A 110 -14.46 -31.92 -10.18
CA THR A 110 -15.27 -33.12 -10.47
C THR A 110 -15.90 -32.90 -11.82
N PRO A 111 -15.50 -33.71 -12.85
CA PRO A 111 -16.09 -33.60 -14.17
C PRO A 111 -17.59 -33.93 -14.15
N ILE A 112 -18.35 -33.31 -15.07
CA ILE A 112 -19.78 -33.63 -15.25
C ILE A 112 -19.94 -35.01 -15.82
N ASP A 113 -18.95 -35.49 -16.57
CA ASP A 113 -18.93 -36.82 -17.16
C ASP A 113 -18.57 -37.87 -16.08
N PRO A 114 -19.48 -38.79 -15.74
CA PRO A 114 -19.28 -39.78 -14.68
C PRO A 114 -18.18 -40.79 -14.95
N GLU A 115 -17.72 -40.90 -16.23
CA GLU A 115 -16.60 -41.77 -16.59
C GLU A 115 -15.23 -41.15 -16.33
N LYS A 116 -15.18 -39.88 -15.98
CA LYS A 116 -13.93 -39.17 -15.69
C LYS A 116 -13.67 -39.01 -14.19
N ASP A 117 -12.46 -39.33 -13.80
CA ASP A 117 -12.02 -39.20 -12.41
C ASP A 117 -11.95 -37.74 -11.98
N THR A 118 -12.25 -37.53 -10.71
CA THR A 118 -12.00 -36.24 -10.03
C THR A 118 -10.52 -35.99 -9.97
N TYR A 119 -10.08 -34.77 -10.35
CA TYR A 119 -8.67 -34.39 -10.31
C TYR A 119 -8.45 -33.08 -9.59
N THR A 120 -7.25 -32.89 -9.05
CA THR A 120 -6.83 -31.68 -8.39
C THR A 120 -6.04 -30.81 -9.37
N GLN A 121 -6.51 -29.60 -9.61
CA GLN A 121 -5.81 -28.60 -10.38
C GLN A 121 -5.00 -27.70 -9.45
N ILE A 122 -3.68 -27.70 -9.61
CA ILE A 122 -2.76 -26.84 -8.87
C ILE A 122 -2.25 -25.77 -9.81
N MET A 123 -2.40 -24.50 -9.41
CA MET A 123 -1.84 -23.36 -10.13
C MET A 123 -0.93 -22.55 -9.21
N ASN A 124 0.31 -22.38 -9.62
CA ASN A 124 1.28 -21.51 -8.96
C ASN A 124 1.64 -20.37 -9.91
N ALA A 125 1.28 -19.16 -9.56
CA ALA A 125 1.57 -17.98 -10.36
C ALA A 125 2.44 -17.00 -9.56
N GLU A 126 3.56 -16.61 -10.12
CA GLU A 126 4.42 -15.55 -9.58
C GLU A 126 4.40 -14.35 -10.53
N ARG A 127 4.07 -13.19 -9.99
CA ARG A 127 4.14 -11.92 -10.69
C ARG A 127 5.16 -11.02 -10.02
N ARG A 128 6.21 -10.67 -10.72
CA ARG A 128 7.13 -9.61 -10.33
C ARG A 128 6.70 -8.33 -11.02
N ARG A 129 6.29 -7.35 -10.22
CA ARG A 129 6.17 -5.97 -10.68
C ARG A 129 7.58 -5.39 -10.68
N GLN A 130 7.76 -4.34 -11.42
CA GLN A 130 8.96 -3.52 -11.52
C GLN A 130 9.98 -3.75 -10.38
N GLN A 131 11.09 -4.37 -10.74
CA GLN A 131 12.23 -4.57 -9.83
C GLN A 131 12.82 -3.21 -9.47
N ARG A 132 13.72 -3.18 -8.52
CA ARG A 132 14.42 -1.98 -8.02
C ARG A 132 14.43 -0.84 -9.03
N TYR A 133 13.92 0.30 -8.66
CA TYR A 133 14.07 1.49 -9.48
C TYR A 133 14.41 2.70 -8.62
N MET A 134 15.12 3.64 -9.24
CA MET A 134 15.44 4.91 -8.67
C MET A 134 14.64 5.99 -9.37
N SER A 135 14.11 6.91 -8.61
CA SER A 135 13.41 8.09 -9.14
C SER A 135 13.96 9.37 -8.54
N ILE A 136 14.02 10.40 -9.37
CA ILE A 136 14.36 11.75 -8.96
C ILE A 136 13.15 12.63 -9.21
N ASN A 137 12.68 13.29 -8.17
CA ASN A 137 11.59 14.26 -8.27
C ASN A 137 12.12 15.64 -7.92
N ILE A 138 11.91 16.59 -8.82
CA ILE A 138 12.29 17.99 -8.65
C ILE A 138 11.02 18.81 -8.63
N ASN A 139 10.78 19.52 -7.53
CA ASN A 139 9.64 20.40 -7.38
C ASN A 139 10.12 21.83 -7.14
N TYR A 140 9.66 22.77 -7.97
CA TYR A 140 9.96 24.20 -7.85
C TYR A 140 8.69 25.00 -7.70
N ASN A 141 8.56 25.73 -6.60
CA ASN A 141 7.43 26.60 -6.31
C ASN A 141 7.69 28.02 -6.78
N PHE A 142 7.02 28.43 -7.86
CA PHE A 142 7.07 29.80 -8.38
C PHE A 142 6.20 30.74 -7.55
N GLY A 143 6.63 31.98 -7.42
CA GLY A 143 5.86 33.04 -6.79
C GLY A 143 6.03 33.16 -5.26
N LYS A 144 5.24 34.06 -4.67
CA LYS A 144 5.21 34.27 -3.22
C LYS A 144 4.27 33.23 -2.59
N GLN A 145 4.77 32.42 -1.70
CA GLN A 145 3.91 31.55 -0.89
C GLN A 145 3.03 32.42 0.01
N GLN A 146 1.75 32.49 -0.29
CA GLN A 146 0.80 33.06 0.65
C GLN A 146 0.73 32.11 1.86
N LYS A 147 1.13 32.58 3.04
CA LYS A 147 0.89 31.87 4.29
C LYS A 147 -0.62 31.68 4.40
N LYS A 148 -1.10 30.42 4.35
CA LYS A 148 -2.50 30.13 4.65
C LYS A 148 -2.80 30.72 6.03
N LYS A 149 -3.56 31.83 6.09
CA LYS A 149 -4.14 32.30 7.34
C LYS A 149 -5.13 31.25 7.77
N TRP A 150 -4.79 30.47 8.79
CA TRP A 150 -5.74 29.56 9.42
C TRP A 150 -6.81 30.43 10.10
N ASN A 151 -7.95 30.59 9.45
CA ASN A 151 -9.13 31.20 10.07
C ASN A 151 -9.71 30.19 11.06
N ARG A 152 -9.40 30.35 12.33
CA ARG A 152 -9.99 29.62 13.47
C ARG A 152 -11.52 29.81 13.62
N ARG A 153 -12.20 30.48 12.70
CA ARG A 153 -13.59 30.90 12.82
C ARG A 153 -14.65 29.95 12.25
N ASN A 154 -14.30 28.75 11.77
CA ASN A 154 -15.29 27.80 11.25
C ASN A 154 -15.36 26.47 12.00
N PHE A 155 -15.24 26.52 13.33
CA PHE A 155 -15.63 25.39 14.17
C PHE A 155 -16.89 25.75 14.96
N GLY A 156 -17.99 25.90 14.27
CA GLY A 156 -19.27 26.17 14.88
C GLY A 156 -20.34 26.48 13.85
N GLY A 157 -20.93 25.45 13.28
CA GLY A 157 -22.02 25.61 12.31
C GLY A 157 -22.51 24.26 11.80
N ARG A 158 -23.28 23.59 12.62
CA ARG A 158 -24.59 22.95 12.38
C ARG A 158 -24.85 22.40 10.98
N GLY A 159 -25.07 21.09 10.93
CA GLY A 159 -25.91 20.22 10.15
C GLY A 159 -26.54 20.77 8.86
N GLY A 160 -26.48 19.94 7.84
CA GLY A 160 -27.22 20.10 6.62
C GLY A 160 -26.83 19.01 5.64
N GLY A 161 -27.70 18.01 5.48
CA GLY A 161 -27.57 16.96 4.50
C GLY A 161 -27.64 17.52 3.08
N GLY A 162 -27.08 16.80 2.16
CA GLY A 162 -27.06 17.11 0.72
C GLY A 162 -26.37 15.99 -0.01
N GLY A 163 -27.12 15.05 -0.50
CA GLY A 163 -27.38 14.72 -1.88
C GLY A 163 -26.15 14.19 -2.62
N MET A 164 -26.09 12.86 -2.78
CA MET A 164 -25.32 12.25 -3.86
C MET A 164 -26.05 12.60 -5.17
N ASP A 165 -25.47 13.44 -6.00
CA ASP A 165 -25.79 13.50 -7.42
C ASP A 165 -24.79 12.59 -8.15
N MET A 166 -25.33 11.47 -8.63
CA MET A 166 -24.71 10.69 -9.70
C MET A 166 -25.19 11.33 -11.01
N ASP A 167 -24.29 11.88 -11.77
CA ASP A 167 -24.50 12.14 -13.18
C ASP A 167 -23.51 11.34 -14.02
N TYR A 168 -24.05 10.76 -15.07
CA TYR A 168 -23.67 9.77 -16.08
C TYR A 168 -22.27 9.87 -16.66
#